data_ea0429fc3fd89212894e62750f79eb5c
#
_entry.id   ea0429fc3fd89212894e62750f79eb5c
#
_cell.length_a   1.000
_cell.length_b   1.000
_cell.length_c   1.000
_cell.angle_alpha   90.00
_cell.angle_beta   90.00
_cell.angle_gamma   90.00
#
_symmetry.space_group_name_H-M   'P 1'
#
loop_
_entity.id
_entity.type
_entity.pdbx_description
1 polymer ?
#
loop_
_entity_poly.entity_id
_entity_poly.type
_entity_poly.pdbx_seq_one_letter_code
_entity_poly.pdbx_strand_id
1 'polypeptide(L)'
;MQVFTSRTAGDTGKFEGVVDAFPDLWHGAVLDVGCRSGNLRWVLGGRIERYVGVDLVPPADVVADLETGLPFEDRTFDVTVALDVLEHTNDLHAAFDELARVTRRALVLSLPNCYEAGTRLKILFGRPLGGKYGLPVAPPQDRHRWFFSLADAARFVHDYGAARGWRVVSEGLLAGPRRRRLAPVIRRFPGLLGKTYVAHLERGLLP
;
A
#
# COMPACT_ATOMS: atom_id res chain seq x y z
N MET A 1 11.30 10.86 8.14
CA MET A 1 10.37 10.22 7.17
C MET A 1 10.14 11.16 6.00
N GLN A 2 10.25 10.67 4.78
CA GLN A 2 10.01 11.47 3.56
C GLN A 2 8.52 11.76 3.38
N VAL A 3 8.18 12.76 2.56
CA VAL A 3 6.80 13.04 2.14
C VAL A 3 6.80 13.09 0.61
N PHE A 4 6.19 12.10 0.02
CA PHE A 4 5.97 12.00 -1.43
C PHE A 4 4.67 12.71 -1.79
N THR A 5 4.66 13.49 -2.84
CA THR A 5 3.48 14.29 -3.21
C THR A 5 3.04 13.95 -4.63
N SER A 6 1.77 13.57 -4.77
CA SER A 6 1.18 13.37 -6.09
C SER A 6 0.95 14.70 -6.83
N ARG A 7 0.89 14.62 -8.16
CA ARG A 7 0.58 15.77 -9.03
C ARG A 7 -0.91 16.02 -9.13
N THR A 8 -1.69 14.94 -9.17
CA THR A 8 -3.15 14.97 -9.27
C THR A 8 -3.82 14.52 -7.97
N ALA A 9 -5.12 14.76 -7.85
CA ALA A 9 -5.94 14.31 -6.73
C ALA A 9 -6.68 13.01 -7.08
N GLY A 10 -7.14 12.29 -6.05
CA GLY A 10 -7.89 11.04 -6.21
C GLY A 10 -6.99 9.82 -6.38
N ASP A 11 -7.59 8.72 -6.83
CA ASP A 11 -6.91 7.43 -6.93
C ASP A 11 -5.73 7.46 -7.91
N THR A 12 -5.89 8.06 -9.08
CA THR A 12 -4.80 8.22 -10.05
C THR A 12 -3.61 8.95 -9.43
N GLY A 13 -3.85 10.01 -8.66
CA GLY A 13 -2.79 10.75 -7.98
C GLY A 13 -2.02 9.93 -6.95
N LYS A 14 -2.66 8.94 -6.30
CA LYS A 14 -1.98 8.02 -5.41
C LYS A 14 -0.93 7.20 -6.18
N PHE A 15 -1.33 6.62 -7.31
CA PHE A 15 -0.44 5.82 -8.15
C PHE A 15 0.70 6.65 -8.73
N GLU A 16 0.42 7.86 -9.23
CA GLU A 16 1.45 8.81 -9.67
C GLU A 16 2.46 9.11 -8.55
N GLY A 17 1.96 9.37 -7.33
CA GLY A 17 2.80 9.65 -6.17
C GLY A 17 3.72 8.50 -5.81
N VAL A 18 3.26 7.25 -5.95
CA VAL A 18 4.07 6.05 -5.72
C VAL A 18 5.10 5.85 -6.83
N VAL A 19 4.69 6.01 -8.09
CA VAL A 19 5.59 5.87 -9.24
C VAL A 19 6.69 6.94 -9.21
N ASP A 20 6.36 8.18 -8.88
CA ASP A 20 7.33 9.28 -8.75
C ASP A 20 8.23 9.14 -7.50
N ALA A 21 7.73 8.47 -6.44
CA ALA A 21 8.53 8.22 -5.23
C ALA A 21 9.68 7.22 -5.46
N PHE A 22 9.52 6.31 -6.41
CA PHE A 22 10.46 5.23 -6.69
C PHE A 22 10.76 5.14 -8.19
N PRO A 23 11.36 6.17 -8.81
CA PRO A 23 11.45 6.29 -10.27
C PRO A 23 12.23 5.17 -10.95
N ASP A 24 13.26 4.64 -10.29
CA ASP A 24 14.17 3.61 -10.84
C ASP A 24 13.66 2.18 -10.64
N LEU A 25 12.49 2.03 -9.98
CA LEU A 25 11.95 0.73 -9.64
C LEU A 25 11.28 0.03 -10.82
N TRP A 26 10.67 0.78 -11.72
CA TRP A 26 9.66 0.31 -12.68
C TRP A 26 10.28 -0.27 -13.94
N HIS A 27 10.56 -1.55 -13.93
CA HIS A 27 11.01 -2.34 -15.07
C HIS A 27 10.64 -3.82 -14.88
N GLY A 28 10.66 -4.60 -15.96
CA GLY A 28 10.32 -6.03 -15.95
C GLY A 28 8.82 -6.29 -15.77
N ALA A 29 8.51 -7.41 -15.09
CA ALA A 29 7.14 -7.85 -14.84
C ALA A 29 6.62 -7.25 -13.52
N VAL A 30 5.47 -6.55 -13.58
CA VAL A 30 4.82 -5.91 -12.43
C VAL A 30 3.48 -6.60 -12.13
N LEU A 31 3.29 -7.00 -10.87
CA LEU A 31 2.03 -7.46 -10.32
C LEU A 31 1.39 -6.33 -9.50
N ASP A 32 0.13 -6.03 -9.75
CA ASP A 32 -0.68 -5.07 -8.99
C ASP A 32 -1.81 -5.80 -8.28
N VAL A 33 -1.68 -6.01 -6.97
CA VAL A 33 -2.67 -6.71 -6.14
C VAL A 33 -3.63 -5.68 -5.56
N GLY A 34 -4.94 -5.92 -5.68
CA GLY A 34 -5.98 -4.95 -5.39
C GLY A 34 -6.05 -3.86 -6.47
N CYS A 35 -5.87 -4.24 -7.73
CA CYS A 35 -5.70 -3.34 -8.86
C CYS A 35 -6.95 -2.52 -9.21
N ARG A 36 -8.14 -2.92 -8.75
CA ARG A 36 -9.43 -2.28 -9.06
C ARG A 36 -9.59 -2.03 -10.57
N SER A 37 -9.58 -0.77 -10.99
CA SER A 37 -9.70 -0.33 -12.39
C SER A 37 -8.38 -0.30 -13.17
N GLY A 38 -7.27 -0.80 -12.59
CA GLY A 38 -5.96 -0.84 -13.25
C GLY A 38 -5.29 0.52 -13.45
N ASN A 39 -5.55 1.48 -12.57
CA ASN A 39 -4.99 2.83 -12.69
C ASN A 39 -3.46 2.84 -12.69
N LEU A 40 -2.80 1.94 -11.96
CA LEU A 40 -1.35 1.82 -11.95
C LEU A 40 -0.80 1.47 -13.34
N ARG A 41 -1.49 0.61 -14.11
CA ARG A 41 -1.12 0.27 -15.48
C ARG A 41 -0.98 1.51 -16.36
N TRP A 42 -1.95 2.44 -16.27
CA TRP A 42 -1.94 3.67 -17.05
C TRP A 42 -0.79 4.61 -16.65
N VAL A 43 -0.52 4.70 -15.35
CA VAL A 43 0.58 5.53 -14.83
C VAL A 43 1.95 4.98 -15.21
N LEU A 44 2.12 3.66 -15.19
CA LEU A 44 3.36 3.00 -15.58
C LEU A 44 3.61 3.11 -17.10
N GLY A 45 2.56 2.99 -17.91
CA GLY A 45 2.69 3.08 -19.38
C GLY A 45 3.72 2.10 -19.92
N GLY A 46 4.57 2.57 -20.84
CA GLY A 46 5.61 1.77 -21.50
C GLY A 46 6.90 1.56 -20.68
N ARG A 47 6.92 1.85 -19.39
CA ARG A 47 8.11 1.71 -18.53
C ARG A 47 8.42 0.27 -18.15
N ILE A 48 7.44 -0.63 -18.28
CA ILE A 48 7.49 -2.02 -17.83
C ILE A 48 7.26 -2.97 -18.99
N GLU A 49 7.76 -4.20 -18.87
CA GLU A 49 7.61 -5.22 -19.91
C GLU A 49 6.26 -5.90 -19.85
N ARG A 50 5.76 -6.17 -18.65
CA ARG A 50 4.48 -6.85 -18.41
C ARG A 50 3.80 -6.31 -17.16
N TYR A 51 2.49 -6.12 -17.25
CA TYR A 51 1.62 -5.81 -16.11
C TYR A 51 0.56 -6.89 -15.95
N VAL A 52 0.34 -7.30 -14.72
CA VAL A 52 -0.78 -8.17 -14.34
C VAL A 52 -1.48 -7.54 -13.14
N GLY A 53 -2.79 -7.26 -13.29
CA GLY A 53 -3.64 -6.79 -12.21
C GLY A 53 -4.45 -7.92 -11.61
N VAL A 54 -4.42 -8.07 -10.30
CA VAL A 54 -5.23 -9.03 -9.52
C VAL A 54 -6.20 -8.29 -8.64
N ASP A 55 -7.44 -8.75 -8.60
CA ASP A 55 -8.47 -8.26 -7.67
C ASP A 55 -9.48 -9.38 -7.39
N LEU A 56 -10.34 -9.18 -6.39
CA LEU A 56 -11.43 -10.09 -6.04
C LEU A 56 -12.55 -10.11 -7.11
N VAL A 57 -12.61 -9.04 -7.91
CA VAL A 57 -13.68 -8.84 -8.91
C VAL A 57 -13.15 -8.29 -10.24
N PRO A 58 -13.87 -8.53 -11.37
CA PRO A 58 -13.56 -7.84 -12.63
C PRO A 58 -13.59 -6.31 -12.47
N PRO A 59 -12.82 -5.55 -13.30
CA PRO A 59 -12.13 -5.96 -14.54
C PRO A 59 -10.63 -6.33 -14.37
N ALA A 60 -10.25 -6.99 -13.29
CA ALA A 60 -8.88 -7.48 -13.10
C ALA A 60 -8.46 -8.45 -14.22
N ASP A 61 -7.15 -8.51 -14.53
CA ASP A 61 -6.62 -9.50 -15.48
C ASP A 61 -6.76 -10.92 -14.92
N VAL A 62 -6.60 -11.06 -13.60
CA VAL A 62 -6.78 -12.30 -12.86
C VAL A 62 -7.69 -12.03 -11.67
N VAL A 63 -8.81 -12.75 -11.58
CA VAL A 63 -9.68 -12.69 -10.42
C VAL A 63 -9.20 -13.74 -9.42
N ALA A 64 -8.65 -13.30 -8.30
CA ALA A 64 -8.12 -14.17 -7.25
C ALA A 64 -8.14 -13.47 -5.89
N ASP A 65 -8.18 -14.29 -4.82
CA ASP A 65 -8.12 -13.81 -3.44
C ASP A 65 -6.72 -14.05 -2.88
N LEU A 66 -6.08 -12.95 -2.45
CA LEU A 66 -4.76 -12.97 -1.82
C LEU A 66 -4.71 -13.89 -0.59
N GLU A 67 -5.83 -14.02 0.13
CA GLU A 67 -5.91 -14.85 1.34
C GLU A 67 -5.99 -16.37 1.04
N THR A 68 -6.38 -16.75 -0.17
CA THR A 68 -6.43 -18.17 -0.60
C THR A 68 -5.23 -18.58 -1.45
N GLY A 69 -4.35 -17.63 -1.75
CA GLY A 69 -3.17 -17.81 -2.58
C GLY A 69 -3.35 -17.31 -4.01
N LEU A 70 -2.31 -16.70 -4.54
CA LEU A 70 -2.27 -16.20 -5.90
C LEU A 70 -1.88 -17.31 -6.88
N PRO A 71 -2.53 -17.41 -8.07
CA PRO A 71 -2.29 -18.48 -9.04
C PRO A 71 -1.00 -18.25 -9.86
N PHE A 72 0.09 -17.93 -9.17
CA PHE A 72 1.39 -17.69 -9.77
C PHE A 72 2.46 -18.51 -9.05
N GLU A 73 3.49 -18.90 -9.80
CA GLU A 73 4.68 -19.53 -9.25
C GLU A 73 5.50 -18.55 -8.40
N ASP A 74 6.38 -19.08 -7.56
CA ASP A 74 7.30 -18.29 -6.75
C ASP A 74 8.16 -17.39 -7.63
N ARG A 75 8.38 -16.15 -7.17
CA ARG A 75 9.27 -15.20 -7.84
C ARG A 75 8.93 -14.91 -9.30
N THR A 76 7.67 -14.96 -9.66
CA THR A 76 7.20 -14.70 -11.05
C THR A 76 7.36 -13.25 -11.45
N PHE A 77 7.19 -12.31 -10.51
CA PHE A 77 7.17 -10.87 -10.80
C PHE A 77 8.41 -10.17 -10.26
N ASP A 78 8.97 -9.24 -11.03
CA ASP A 78 10.09 -8.42 -10.59
C ASP A 78 9.68 -7.45 -9.49
N VAL A 79 8.51 -6.86 -9.64
CA VAL A 79 7.90 -5.92 -8.70
C VAL A 79 6.47 -6.33 -8.40
N THR A 80 6.12 -6.42 -7.12
CA THR A 80 4.73 -6.56 -6.69
C THR A 80 4.31 -5.31 -5.91
N VAL A 81 3.13 -4.82 -6.23
CA VAL A 81 2.52 -3.62 -5.62
C VAL A 81 1.24 -4.03 -4.92
N ALA A 82 1.06 -3.59 -3.67
CA ALA A 82 -0.18 -3.75 -2.91
C ALA A 82 -0.47 -2.45 -2.14
N LEU A 83 -1.33 -1.61 -2.70
CA LEU A 83 -1.62 -0.28 -2.16
C LEU A 83 -2.98 -0.24 -1.47
N ASP A 84 -2.97 -0.12 -0.14
CA ASP A 84 -4.16 -0.18 0.73
C ASP A 84 -4.93 -1.50 0.53
N VAL A 85 -4.22 -2.63 0.63
CA VAL A 85 -4.75 -3.99 0.48
C VAL A 85 -4.66 -4.77 1.78
N LEU A 86 -3.50 -4.78 2.43
CA LEU A 86 -3.23 -5.66 3.59
C LEU A 86 -4.16 -5.39 4.77
N GLU A 87 -4.60 -4.15 4.97
CA GLU A 87 -5.54 -3.79 6.02
C GLU A 87 -6.94 -4.38 5.84
N HIS A 88 -7.23 -4.93 4.67
CA HIS A 88 -8.51 -5.58 4.34
C HIS A 88 -8.50 -7.08 4.57
N THR A 89 -7.33 -7.71 4.68
CA THR A 89 -7.16 -9.16 4.86
C THR A 89 -7.44 -9.58 6.31
N ASN A 90 -7.88 -10.82 6.51
CA ASN A 90 -8.06 -11.39 7.85
C ASN A 90 -6.70 -11.68 8.49
N ASP A 91 -5.78 -12.27 7.70
CA ASP A 91 -4.39 -12.53 8.11
C ASP A 91 -3.43 -11.67 7.27
N LEU A 92 -3.07 -10.52 7.84
CA LEU A 92 -2.13 -9.57 7.24
C LEU A 92 -0.73 -10.18 7.05
N HIS A 93 -0.33 -11.10 7.93
CA HIS A 93 0.97 -11.76 7.88
C HIS A 93 1.04 -12.77 6.74
N ALA A 94 0.03 -13.65 6.63
CA ALA A 94 -0.08 -14.59 5.52
C ALA A 94 -0.19 -13.87 4.17
N ALA A 95 -0.95 -12.78 4.11
CA ALA A 95 -1.05 -11.97 2.92
C ALA A 95 0.30 -11.34 2.50
N PHE A 96 1.09 -10.84 3.46
CA PHE A 96 2.45 -10.37 3.17
C PHE A 96 3.34 -11.50 2.66
N ASP A 97 3.29 -12.69 3.29
CA ASP A 97 4.08 -13.84 2.89
C ASP A 97 3.76 -14.29 1.46
N GLU A 98 2.49 -14.23 1.07
CA GLU A 98 2.06 -14.55 -0.29
C GLU A 98 2.55 -13.51 -1.32
N LEU A 99 2.47 -12.22 -1.00
CA LEU A 99 3.08 -11.18 -1.83
C LEU A 99 4.59 -11.40 -1.97
N ALA A 100 5.26 -11.74 -0.87
CA ALA A 100 6.69 -12.03 -0.85
C ALA A 100 7.05 -13.27 -1.67
N ARG A 101 6.21 -14.31 -1.66
CA ARG A 101 6.40 -15.54 -2.43
C ARG A 101 6.45 -15.27 -3.93
N VAL A 102 5.48 -14.56 -4.47
CA VAL A 102 5.37 -14.30 -5.91
C VAL A 102 6.35 -13.26 -6.43
N THR A 103 7.03 -12.53 -5.51
CA THR A 103 7.92 -11.42 -5.85
C THR A 103 9.38 -11.88 -5.91
N ARG A 104 10.06 -11.51 -7.00
CA ARG A 104 11.49 -11.79 -7.21
C ARG A 104 12.39 -10.73 -6.56
N ARG A 105 12.13 -9.44 -6.80
CA ARG A 105 13.04 -8.35 -6.46
C ARG A 105 12.48 -7.35 -5.46
N ALA A 106 11.35 -6.75 -5.74
CA ALA A 106 10.88 -5.61 -4.96
C ALA A 106 9.38 -5.65 -4.64
N LEU A 107 9.04 -5.27 -3.41
CA LEU A 107 7.67 -5.05 -2.94
C LEU A 107 7.41 -3.55 -2.73
N VAL A 108 6.27 -3.07 -3.17
CA VAL A 108 5.76 -1.74 -2.83
C VAL A 108 4.45 -1.88 -2.09
N LEU A 109 4.44 -1.44 -0.85
CA LEU A 109 3.28 -1.55 0.03
C LEU A 109 2.81 -0.17 0.46
N SER A 110 1.50 0.04 0.56
CA SER A 110 0.98 1.17 1.33
C SER A 110 0.01 0.70 2.40
N LEU A 111 0.03 1.41 3.54
CA LEU A 111 -0.78 1.14 4.72
C LEU A 111 -1.35 2.45 5.25
N PRO A 112 -2.63 2.50 5.67
CA PRO A 112 -3.22 3.71 6.21
C PRO A 112 -2.72 3.98 7.63
N ASN A 113 -2.60 5.26 7.99
CA ASN A 113 -2.47 5.67 9.38
C ASN A 113 -3.87 5.92 9.97
N CYS A 114 -4.36 4.95 10.73
CA CYS A 114 -5.68 5.04 11.35
C CYS A 114 -5.74 6.04 12.51
N TYR A 115 -4.58 6.48 13.02
CA TYR A 115 -4.44 7.40 14.17
C TYR A 115 -4.14 8.84 13.74
N GLU A 116 -4.48 9.24 12.52
CA GLU A 116 -4.32 10.64 12.10
C GLU A 116 -5.23 11.59 12.90
N ALA A 117 -4.92 12.90 12.89
CA ALA A 117 -5.57 13.89 13.74
C ALA A 117 -7.11 13.87 13.68
N GLY A 118 -7.69 13.71 12.49
CA GLY A 118 -9.14 13.69 12.32
C GLY A 118 -9.78 12.50 13.02
N THR A 119 -9.17 11.33 12.94
CA THR A 119 -9.61 10.13 13.65
C THR A 119 -9.50 10.30 15.16
N ARG A 120 -8.36 10.82 15.66
CA ARG A 120 -8.16 11.07 17.09
C ARG A 120 -9.21 12.04 17.63
N LEU A 121 -9.52 13.12 16.92
CA LEU A 121 -10.54 14.08 17.32
C LEU A 121 -11.94 13.46 17.35
N LYS A 122 -12.28 12.62 16.37
CA LYS A 122 -13.57 11.91 16.40
C LYS A 122 -13.69 11.03 17.63
N ILE A 123 -12.65 10.24 17.94
CA ILE A 123 -12.62 9.36 19.12
C ILE A 123 -12.73 10.20 20.39
N LEU A 124 -11.92 11.26 20.51
CA LEU A 124 -11.93 12.14 21.69
C LEU A 124 -13.31 12.75 21.98
N PHE A 125 -14.04 13.11 20.93
CA PHE A 125 -15.38 13.69 21.06
C PHE A 125 -16.52 12.64 20.94
N GLY A 126 -16.22 11.34 21.04
CA GLY A 126 -17.22 10.27 20.97
C GLY A 126 -17.98 10.22 19.63
N ARG A 127 -17.39 10.74 18.55
CA ARG A 127 -18.04 10.75 17.23
C ARG A 127 -17.77 9.45 16.47
N PRO A 128 -18.74 8.93 15.70
CA PRO A 128 -18.54 7.76 14.86
C PRO A 128 -17.40 7.95 13.88
N LEU A 129 -16.57 6.95 13.70
CA LEU A 129 -15.50 6.97 12.71
C LEU A 129 -16.05 6.98 11.28
N GLY A 130 -17.11 6.20 11.05
CA GLY A 130 -17.73 6.06 9.73
C GLY A 130 -16.84 5.35 8.71
N GLY A 131 -17.27 5.31 7.45
CA GLY A 131 -16.52 4.68 6.35
C GLY A 131 -16.14 3.23 6.66
N LYS A 132 -14.90 2.87 6.37
CA LYS A 132 -14.35 1.51 6.53
C LYS A 132 -14.22 1.03 7.98
N TYR A 133 -14.40 1.92 8.97
CA TYR A 133 -14.32 1.63 10.42
C TYR A 133 -15.67 1.64 11.12
N GLY A 134 -16.71 2.12 10.46
CA GLY A 134 -18.04 2.23 11.02
C GLY A 134 -18.74 0.88 11.14
N LEU A 135 -19.87 0.90 11.85
CA LEU A 135 -20.82 -0.21 11.90
C LEU A 135 -22.03 0.14 11.00
N PRO A 136 -21.99 -0.23 9.71
CA PRO A 136 -23.12 0.02 8.80
C PRO A 136 -24.27 -0.93 9.07
N VAL A 137 -25.48 -0.52 8.67
CA VAL A 137 -26.69 -1.36 8.81
C VAL A 137 -26.63 -2.59 7.89
N ALA A 138 -26.10 -2.42 6.67
CA ALA A 138 -25.88 -3.52 5.74
C ALA A 138 -24.41 -3.99 5.82
N PRO A 139 -24.16 -5.31 5.60
CA PRO A 139 -22.79 -5.83 5.56
C PRO A 139 -21.95 -5.09 4.52
N PRO A 140 -20.81 -4.48 4.89
CA PRO A 140 -19.96 -3.77 3.95
C PRO A 140 -19.15 -4.75 3.10
N GLN A 141 -19.02 -4.46 1.81
CA GLN A 141 -18.15 -5.21 0.92
C GLN A 141 -16.66 -4.87 1.16
N ASP A 142 -16.39 -3.68 1.68
CA ASP A 142 -15.03 -3.15 1.88
C ASP A 142 -14.93 -2.54 3.28
N ARG A 143 -14.14 -3.16 4.16
CA ARG A 143 -13.83 -2.61 5.49
C ARG A 143 -12.41 -2.90 5.88
N HIS A 144 -11.81 -2.01 6.70
CA HIS A 144 -10.55 -2.31 7.34
C HIS A 144 -10.76 -3.31 8.49
N ARG A 145 -10.00 -4.37 8.50
CA ARG A 145 -9.96 -5.37 9.56
C ARG A 145 -8.91 -5.04 10.60
N TRP A 146 -7.91 -4.27 10.21
CA TRP A 146 -6.80 -3.84 11.05
C TRP A 146 -6.86 -2.33 11.30
N PHE A 147 -6.60 -1.96 12.55
CA PHE A 147 -6.58 -0.57 13.00
C PHE A 147 -5.23 -0.29 13.67
N PHE A 148 -4.33 0.39 12.96
CA PHE A 148 -2.96 0.59 13.39
C PHE A 148 -2.49 2.04 13.17
N SER A 149 -1.46 2.41 13.93
CA SER A 149 -0.79 3.69 13.78
C SER A 149 0.27 3.64 12.69
N LEU A 150 0.79 4.82 12.33
CA LEU A 150 1.96 4.91 11.44
C LEU A 150 3.17 4.13 11.98
N ALA A 151 3.37 4.14 13.30
CA ALA A 151 4.48 3.42 13.94
C ALA A 151 4.31 1.90 13.85
N ASP A 152 3.07 1.40 14.00
CA ASP A 152 2.78 -0.03 13.85
C ASP A 152 3.00 -0.47 12.40
N ALA A 153 2.52 0.33 11.42
CA ALA A 153 2.73 0.06 10.00
C ALA A 153 4.23 -0.01 9.65
N ALA A 154 5.01 0.97 10.09
CA ALA A 154 6.45 0.98 9.86
C ALA A 154 7.13 -0.21 10.55
N ARG A 155 6.81 -0.49 11.82
CA ARG A 155 7.37 -1.64 12.55
C ARG A 155 7.05 -2.96 11.84
N PHE A 156 5.81 -3.16 11.43
CA PHE A 156 5.43 -4.37 10.68
C PHE A 156 6.29 -4.52 9.42
N VAL A 157 6.39 -3.49 8.60
CA VAL A 157 7.14 -3.56 7.35
C VAL A 157 8.64 -3.79 7.60
N HIS A 158 9.22 -3.14 8.61
CA HIS A 158 10.64 -3.31 8.96
C HIS A 158 10.92 -4.67 9.60
N ASP A 159 10.24 -4.99 10.71
CA ASP A 159 10.61 -6.16 11.53
C ASP A 159 10.11 -7.46 10.88
N TYR A 160 8.85 -7.47 10.43
CA TYR A 160 8.29 -8.66 9.78
C TYR A 160 8.90 -8.89 8.41
N GLY A 161 9.12 -7.82 7.63
CA GLY A 161 9.82 -7.88 6.36
C GLY A 161 11.24 -8.41 6.51
N ALA A 162 12.01 -7.88 7.47
CA ALA A 162 13.39 -8.34 7.73
C ALA A 162 13.46 -9.82 8.11
N ALA A 163 12.52 -10.31 8.95
CA ALA A 163 12.44 -11.72 9.31
C ALA A 163 12.18 -12.65 8.11
N ARG A 164 11.76 -12.10 6.96
CA ARG A 164 11.50 -12.81 5.70
C ARG A 164 12.49 -12.48 4.60
N GLY A 165 13.61 -11.87 4.97
CA GLY A 165 14.69 -11.53 4.03
C GLY A 165 14.38 -10.32 3.15
N TRP A 166 13.47 -9.43 3.59
CA TRP A 166 13.18 -8.16 2.92
C TRP A 166 13.76 -6.98 3.67
N ARG A 167 14.32 -6.02 2.95
CA ARG A 167 14.89 -4.80 3.52
C ARG A 167 14.17 -3.58 2.97
N VAL A 168 13.73 -2.69 3.84
CA VAL A 168 13.20 -1.38 3.43
C VAL A 168 14.33 -0.54 2.84
N VAL A 169 14.17 -0.15 1.58
CA VAL A 169 15.12 0.70 0.83
C VAL A 169 14.70 2.16 0.90
N SER A 170 13.41 2.41 0.79
CA SER A 170 12.84 3.75 0.83
C SER A 170 11.44 3.72 1.41
N GLU A 171 11.11 4.72 2.22
CA GLU A 171 9.80 4.84 2.84
C GLU A 171 9.37 6.29 3.04
N GLY A 172 8.07 6.52 3.14
CA GLY A 172 7.57 7.85 3.40
C GLY A 172 6.05 7.90 3.54
N LEU A 173 5.53 9.11 3.47
CA LEU A 173 4.11 9.39 3.52
C LEU A 173 3.62 9.90 2.17
N LEU A 174 2.54 9.32 1.68
CA LEU A 174 1.86 9.86 0.50
C LEU A 174 0.97 11.03 0.90
N ALA A 175 1.13 12.14 0.20
CA ALA A 175 0.32 13.33 0.38
C ALA A 175 -0.23 13.80 -0.97
N GLY A 176 -1.53 14.06 -1.05
CA GLY A 176 -2.16 14.63 -2.23
C GLY A 176 -1.69 16.06 -2.52
N PRO A 177 -1.95 16.59 -3.72
CA PRO A 177 -1.41 17.87 -4.20
C PRO A 177 -1.78 19.06 -3.31
N ARG A 178 -2.98 19.04 -2.73
CA ARG A 178 -3.43 20.09 -1.78
C ARG A 178 -2.60 20.14 -0.50
N ARG A 179 -1.94 19.06 -0.12
CA ARG A 179 -1.11 18.95 1.08
C ARG A 179 0.38 19.18 0.80
N ARG A 180 0.78 19.42 -0.44
CA ARG A 180 2.19 19.66 -0.82
C ARG A 180 2.83 20.79 0.00
N ARG A 181 2.11 21.90 0.19
CA ARG A 181 2.57 23.03 0.99
C ARG A 181 2.71 22.71 2.48
N LEU A 182 2.03 21.66 2.94
CA LEU A 182 2.09 21.19 4.33
C LEU A 182 3.18 20.14 4.56
N ALA A 183 3.93 19.74 3.55
CA ALA A 183 4.96 18.70 3.65
C ALA A 183 5.96 18.95 4.81
N PRO A 184 6.47 20.15 5.08
CA PRO A 184 7.36 20.39 6.22
C PRO A 184 6.68 20.09 7.56
N VAL A 185 5.41 20.49 7.70
CA VAL A 185 4.63 20.26 8.94
C VAL A 185 4.29 18.76 9.10
N ILE A 186 3.94 18.09 8.00
CA ILE A 186 3.71 16.63 7.99
C ILE A 186 4.98 15.89 8.41
N ARG A 187 6.15 16.28 7.92
CA ARG A 187 7.45 15.69 8.33
C ARG A 187 7.71 15.85 9.82
N ARG A 188 7.32 17.00 10.41
CA ARG A 188 7.52 17.28 11.84
C ARG A 188 6.58 16.49 12.74
N PHE A 189 5.36 16.20 12.25
CA PHE A 189 4.32 15.49 12.97
C PHE A 189 3.71 14.35 12.13
N PRO A 190 4.53 13.36 11.72
CA PRO A 190 4.10 12.34 10.74
C PRO A 190 2.95 11.49 11.25
N GLY A 191 2.98 11.04 12.50
CA GLY A 191 1.92 10.22 13.10
C GLY A 191 0.59 10.94 13.30
N LEU A 192 0.59 12.28 13.31
CA LEU A 192 -0.61 13.10 13.47
C LEU A 192 -1.19 13.53 12.13
N LEU A 193 -0.34 13.88 11.17
CA LEU A 193 -0.75 14.50 9.91
C LEU A 193 -0.56 13.59 8.69
N GLY A 194 0.26 12.55 8.77
CA GLY A 194 0.42 11.56 7.72
C GLY A 194 -0.81 10.67 7.63
N LYS A 195 -1.29 10.39 6.42
CA LYS A 195 -2.48 9.55 6.20
C LYS A 195 -2.12 8.17 5.69
N THR A 196 -1.18 8.07 4.77
CA THR A 196 -0.80 6.81 4.13
C THR A 196 0.70 6.66 4.18
N TYR A 197 1.14 5.60 4.81
CA TYR A 197 2.52 5.14 4.78
C TYR A 197 2.76 4.39 3.47
N VAL A 198 3.92 4.55 2.86
CA VAL A 198 4.34 3.77 1.71
C VAL A 198 5.79 3.35 1.89
N ALA A 199 6.08 2.11 1.53
CA ALA A 199 7.42 1.54 1.60
C ALA A 199 7.75 0.77 0.32
N HIS A 200 9.00 0.90 -0.10
CA HIS A 200 9.67 0.07 -1.08
C HIS A 200 10.65 -0.84 -0.35
N LEU A 201 10.44 -2.13 -0.49
CA LEU A 201 11.31 -3.16 0.06
C LEU A 201 12.00 -3.91 -1.08
N GLU A 202 13.24 -4.29 -0.85
CA GLU A 202 13.97 -5.19 -1.74
C GLU A 202 14.30 -6.50 -1.03
N ARG A 203 14.34 -7.58 -1.79
CA ARG A 203 14.80 -8.86 -1.28
C ARG A 203 16.28 -8.74 -0.92
N GLY A 204 16.60 -8.98 0.36
CA GLY A 204 17.99 -9.05 0.80
C GLY A 204 18.73 -10.16 0.07
N LEU A 205 20.00 -9.94 -0.20
CA LEU A 205 20.88 -11.04 -0.56
C LEU A 205 20.93 -11.94 0.69
N LEU A 206 20.41 -13.15 0.58
CA LEU A 206 20.62 -14.15 1.62
C LEU A 206 22.13 -14.34 1.73
N PRO A 207 22.68 -14.36 2.93
CA PRO A 207 24.11 -14.62 3.13
C PRO A 207 24.51 -15.99 2.62
#